data_217332610634827a960d604c4ca60400
#
_entry.id   217332610634827a960d604c4ca60400
#
_cell.length_a   1.000
_cell.length_b   1.000
_cell.length_c   1.000
_cell.angle_alpha   90.00
_cell.angle_beta   90.00
_cell.angle_gamma   90.00
#
_symmetry.space_group_name_H-M   'P 1'
#
loop_
_entity.id
_entity.type
_entity.pdbx_description
1 polymer ?
#
loop_
_entity_poly.entity_id
_entity_poly.type
_entity_poly.pdbx_seq_one_letter_code
_entity_poly.pdbx_strand_id
1 'polypeptide(L)'
;MSDVSALLVGESWHTVEYHTKGFDTFSSASYTEAIDHVQAALEADGVETTYQPCHVAAAEFPETAADLADYDVVVLSDIGYNTLAIPPATFAEGTRRADRLGLLESYVRAGGGLLMIGGYLSFQGIEGKANYAGTPVEEALPVTLQRHDDRVERPDGVVAETVDGDHPVTEAIDEEWPDFLGYNRFTVDDDATELARLDEDPLLAVGPHGEGRSAAFASDCAPHWGPTEFVEWEHYPTLWASLVRWLAGE
;
A
#
# COMPACT_ATOMS: atom_id res chain seq x y z
N MET A 1 -1.77 21.47 15.26
CA MET A 1 -1.47 20.16 14.66
C MET A 1 -0.37 20.44 13.66
N SER A 2 0.70 19.66 13.63
CA SER A 2 1.69 19.73 12.56
C SER A 2 0.99 19.36 11.25
N ASP A 3 1.38 19.99 10.14
CA ASP A 3 0.86 19.60 8.83
C ASP A 3 1.57 18.30 8.43
N VAL A 4 0.88 17.16 8.55
CA VAL A 4 1.42 15.86 8.11
C VAL A 4 1.43 15.82 6.59
N SER A 5 2.54 15.35 6.01
CA SER A 5 2.74 15.19 4.57
C SER A 5 2.87 13.71 4.18
N ALA A 6 2.13 13.27 3.15
CA ALA A 6 2.14 11.90 2.67
C ALA A 6 2.43 11.80 1.17
N LEU A 7 3.35 10.92 0.79
CA LEU A 7 3.61 10.52 -0.58
C LEU A 7 2.82 9.26 -0.91
N LEU A 8 1.78 9.37 -1.74
CA LEU A 8 0.97 8.25 -2.22
C LEU A 8 1.55 7.72 -3.53
N VAL A 9 1.85 6.43 -3.60
CA VAL A 9 2.60 5.83 -4.72
C VAL A 9 1.89 4.59 -5.22
N GLY A 10 1.56 4.58 -6.52
CA GLY A 10 0.95 3.42 -7.14
C GLY A 10 -0.52 3.62 -7.50
N GLU A 11 -1.36 2.65 -7.22
CA GLU A 11 -2.82 2.64 -7.42
C GLU A 11 -3.26 3.19 -8.79
N SER A 12 -2.52 2.75 -9.84
CA SER A 12 -2.80 3.12 -11.22
C SER A 12 -2.30 2.06 -12.19
N TRP A 13 -3.05 1.84 -13.28
CA TRP A 13 -2.68 0.82 -14.25
C TRP A 13 -3.12 1.14 -15.68
N HIS A 14 -2.42 0.52 -16.62
CA HIS A 14 -2.80 0.47 -18.02
C HIS A 14 -3.44 -0.88 -18.34
N THR A 15 -4.66 -0.88 -18.86
CA THR A 15 -5.31 -2.08 -19.38
C THR A 15 -5.17 -2.11 -20.88
N VAL A 16 -4.72 -3.24 -21.43
CA VAL A 16 -4.67 -3.50 -22.87
C VAL A 16 -5.50 -4.73 -23.16
N GLU A 17 -6.53 -4.57 -23.99
CA GLU A 17 -7.42 -5.64 -24.43
C GLU A 17 -7.14 -6.00 -25.89
N TYR A 18 -7.05 -7.28 -26.19
CA TYR A 18 -6.90 -7.82 -27.53
C TYR A 18 -8.19 -8.52 -27.95
N HIS A 19 -8.81 -8.03 -29.00
CA HIS A 19 -10.03 -8.59 -29.57
C HIS A 19 -9.70 -9.35 -30.84
N THR A 20 -9.92 -10.67 -30.87
CA THR A 20 -9.70 -11.52 -32.04
C THR A 20 -11.02 -12.06 -32.55
N LYS A 21 -11.35 -11.78 -33.79
CA LYS A 21 -12.58 -12.22 -34.49
C LYS A 21 -12.21 -12.89 -35.79
N GLY A 22 -11.98 -14.21 -35.76
CA GLY A 22 -11.43 -14.94 -36.88
C GLY A 22 -10.01 -14.51 -37.22
N PHE A 23 -9.80 -13.94 -38.39
CA PHE A 23 -8.51 -13.39 -38.81
C PHE A 23 -8.29 -11.93 -38.46
N ASP A 24 -9.34 -11.22 -38.01
CA ASP A 24 -9.25 -9.80 -37.65
C ASP A 24 -8.91 -9.65 -36.16
N THR A 25 -7.92 -8.84 -35.90
CA THR A 25 -7.50 -8.51 -34.51
C THR A 25 -7.33 -7.01 -34.39
N PHE A 26 -7.85 -6.45 -33.28
CA PHE A 26 -7.58 -5.09 -32.87
C PHE A 26 -7.33 -5.03 -31.37
N SER A 27 -6.69 -3.98 -30.89
CA SER A 27 -6.48 -3.72 -29.46
C SER A 27 -7.09 -2.40 -29.04
N SER A 28 -7.52 -2.34 -27.77
CA SER A 28 -7.88 -1.12 -27.08
C SER A 28 -7.01 -0.97 -25.82
N ALA A 29 -6.80 0.25 -25.39
CA ALA A 29 -6.10 0.52 -24.14
C ALA A 29 -6.83 1.59 -23.35
N SER A 30 -6.81 1.46 -22.02
CA SER A 30 -7.31 2.46 -21.08
C SER A 30 -6.30 2.67 -19.96
N TYR A 31 -6.40 3.82 -19.30
CA TYR A 31 -5.64 4.16 -18.11
C TYR A 31 -6.61 4.44 -16.98
N THR A 32 -6.30 3.94 -15.77
CA THR A 32 -7.12 4.10 -14.58
C THR A 32 -6.24 4.51 -13.40
N GLU A 33 -6.75 5.37 -12.55
CA GLU A 33 -6.24 5.70 -11.21
C GLU A 33 -7.35 5.42 -10.20
N ALA A 34 -7.03 4.87 -9.03
CA ALA A 34 -8.01 4.52 -8.02
C ALA A 34 -7.65 5.01 -6.60
N ILE A 35 -6.66 5.91 -6.50
CA ILE A 35 -6.20 6.48 -5.22
C ILE A 35 -7.16 7.52 -4.63
N ASP A 36 -8.14 8.02 -5.39
CA ASP A 36 -8.97 9.18 -5.06
C ASP A 36 -9.68 9.06 -3.70
N HIS A 37 -10.12 7.85 -3.32
CA HIS A 37 -10.81 7.63 -2.04
C HIS A 37 -9.90 7.86 -0.84
N VAL A 38 -8.71 7.27 -0.84
CA VAL A 38 -7.71 7.47 0.22
C VAL A 38 -7.22 8.90 0.23
N GLN A 39 -6.90 9.46 -0.93
CA GLN A 39 -6.44 10.84 -1.05
C GLN A 39 -7.47 11.81 -0.47
N ALA A 40 -8.73 11.69 -0.85
CA ALA A 40 -9.80 12.53 -0.33
C ALA A 40 -10.00 12.39 1.19
N ALA A 41 -9.88 11.17 1.72
CA ALA A 41 -9.96 10.92 3.16
C ALA A 41 -8.84 11.62 3.93
N LEU A 42 -7.60 11.54 3.45
CA LEU A 42 -6.43 12.17 4.05
C LEU A 42 -6.49 13.70 3.97
N GLU A 43 -6.84 14.25 2.80
CA GLU A 43 -6.97 15.69 2.60
C GLU A 43 -8.10 16.30 3.45
N ALA A 44 -9.21 15.59 3.64
CA ALA A 44 -10.30 16.02 4.51
C ALA A 44 -9.87 16.14 5.99
N ASP A 45 -8.89 15.34 6.43
CA ASP A 45 -8.28 15.41 7.77
C ASP A 45 -7.10 16.40 7.85
N GLY A 46 -6.76 17.08 6.76
CA GLY A 46 -5.69 18.08 6.69
C GLY A 46 -4.29 17.52 6.47
N VAL A 47 -4.17 16.28 5.99
CA VAL A 47 -2.90 15.71 5.52
C VAL A 47 -2.59 16.28 4.14
N GLU A 48 -1.38 16.81 3.95
CA GLU A 48 -0.91 17.24 2.63
C GLU A 48 -0.49 16.01 1.81
N THR A 49 -1.09 15.79 0.64
CA THR A 49 -0.81 14.63 -0.19
C THR A 49 -0.07 14.98 -1.47
N THR A 50 0.93 14.16 -1.81
CA THR A 50 1.55 14.14 -3.14
C THR A 50 1.30 12.77 -3.75
N TYR A 51 0.79 12.73 -4.99
CA TYR A 51 0.49 11.48 -5.66
C TYR A 51 1.44 11.19 -6.82
N GLN A 52 1.99 9.99 -6.84
CA GLN A 52 2.79 9.44 -7.95
C GLN A 52 2.15 8.15 -8.47
N PRO A 53 1.36 8.20 -9.57
CA PRO A 53 0.90 6.99 -10.25
C PRO A 53 2.07 6.13 -10.70
N CYS A 54 1.86 4.83 -10.93
CA CYS A 54 2.92 3.84 -11.21
C CYS A 54 3.95 4.28 -12.25
N HIS A 55 3.50 4.90 -13.35
CA HIS A 55 4.40 5.34 -14.43
C HIS A 55 5.23 6.58 -14.04
N VAL A 56 4.71 7.45 -13.19
CA VAL A 56 5.45 8.60 -12.62
C VAL A 56 6.45 8.08 -11.59
N ALA A 57 6.01 7.23 -10.67
CA ALA A 57 6.89 6.63 -9.66
C ALA A 57 8.06 5.86 -10.29
N ALA A 58 7.84 5.12 -11.38
CA ALA A 58 8.91 4.46 -12.12
C ALA A 58 10.05 5.42 -12.50
N ALA A 59 9.70 6.66 -12.91
CA ALA A 59 10.67 7.66 -13.36
C ALA A 59 11.16 8.59 -12.25
N GLU A 60 10.27 9.00 -11.34
CA GLU A 60 10.42 10.18 -10.47
C GLU A 60 10.35 9.86 -8.97
N PHE A 61 10.23 8.58 -8.56
CA PHE A 61 10.28 8.23 -7.14
C PHE A 61 11.57 8.79 -6.50
N PRO A 62 11.53 9.30 -5.25
CA PRO A 62 12.66 9.87 -4.56
C PRO A 62 13.93 9.02 -4.64
N GLU A 63 15.08 9.64 -4.90
CA GLU A 63 16.38 8.97 -5.04
C GLU A 63 17.42 9.43 -4.03
N THR A 64 17.04 10.34 -3.13
CA THR A 64 17.90 10.77 -2.02
C THR A 64 17.11 10.80 -0.71
N ALA A 65 17.83 10.69 0.41
CA ALA A 65 17.24 10.85 1.73
C ALA A 65 16.61 12.24 1.95
N ALA A 66 17.12 13.26 1.26
CA ALA A 66 16.57 14.63 1.34
C ALA A 66 15.20 14.72 0.65
N ASP A 67 15.04 14.05 -0.50
CA ASP A 67 13.75 14.03 -1.22
C ASP A 67 12.68 13.27 -0.43
N LEU A 68 13.06 12.19 0.27
CA LEU A 68 12.14 11.45 1.14
C LEU A 68 11.80 12.22 2.42
N ALA A 69 12.72 13.04 2.93
CA ALA A 69 12.51 13.83 4.14
C ALA A 69 11.48 14.98 3.97
N ASP A 70 11.02 15.24 2.74
CA ASP A 70 9.91 16.16 2.47
C ASP A 70 8.54 15.54 2.87
N TYR A 71 8.51 14.24 3.18
CA TYR A 71 7.32 13.49 3.56
C TYR A 71 7.47 12.86 4.94
N ASP A 72 6.38 12.87 5.72
CA ASP A 72 6.30 12.16 7.01
C ASP A 72 5.94 10.68 6.80
N VAL A 73 5.14 10.38 5.76
CA VAL A 73 4.69 9.01 5.45
C VAL A 73 4.78 8.73 3.95
N VAL A 74 5.26 7.54 3.60
CA VAL A 74 5.20 6.99 2.25
C VAL A 74 4.16 5.85 2.23
N VAL A 75 3.21 5.92 1.30
CA VAL A 75 2.17 4.90 1.09
C VAL A 75 2.41 4.21 -0.25
N LEU A 76 2.60 2.90 -0.23
CA LEU A 76 2.70 2.06 -1.42
C LEU A 76 1.38 1.29 -1.60
N SER A 77 0.70 1.47 -2.74
CA SER A 77 -0.54 0.77 -3.08
C SER A 77 -0.49 0.24 -4.51
N ASP A 78 -0.72 -1.05 -4.68
CA ASP A 78 -0.75 -1.78 -5.96
C ASP A 78 0.39 -1.40 -6.93
N ILE A 79 1.62 -1.34 -6.40
CA ILE A 79 2.86 -1.04 -7.14
C ILE A 79 3.93 -2.08 -6.85
N GLY A 80 4.38 -2.82 -7.86
CA GLY A 80 5.34 -3.91 -7.69
C GLY A 80 6.79 -3.44 -7.58
N TYR A 81 7.61 -4.29 -6.96
CA TYR A 81 9.06 -4.13 -6.77
C TYR A 81 9.79 -3.60 -8.01
N ASN A 82 9.53 -4.19 -9.19
CA ASN A 82 10.26 -3.83 -10.41
C ASN A 82 10.07 -2.36 -10.82
N THR A 83 8.91 -1.77 -10.51
CA THR A 83 8.61 -0.37 -10.83
C THR A 83 9.52 0.58 -10.06
N LEU A 84 9.81 0.26 -8.80
CA LEU A 84 10.68 1.07 -7.94
C LEU A 84 12.16 0.70 -8.10
N ALA A 85 12.48 -0.60 -8.21
CA ALA A 85 13.86 -1.09 -8.25
C ALA A 85 14.55 -0.89 -9.60
N ILE A 86 13.77 -0.82 -10.70
CA ILE A 86 14.31 -0.77 -12.07
C ILE A 86 13.82 0.49 -12.81
N PRO A 87 14.34 1.69 -12.48
CA PRO A 87 13.95 2.91 -13.19
C PRO A 87 14.18 2.81 -14.72
N PRO A 88 13.39 3.50 -15.55
CA PRO A 88 13.52 3.47 -17.00
C PRO A 88 14.94 3.76 -17.49
N ALA A 89 15.66 4.69 -16.86
CA ALA A 89 17.05 5.00 -17.19
C ALA A 89 17.98 3.81 -16.94
N THR A 90 17.75 3.02 -15.90
CA THR A 90 18.53 1.80 -15.65
C THR A 90 18.17 0.71 -16.66
N PHE A 91 16.87 0.48 -16.88
CA PHE A 91 16.40 -0.58 -17.75
C PHE A 91 16.75 -0.35 -19.24
N ALA A 92 16.49 0.87 -19.74
CA ALA A 92 16.63 1.16 -21.18
C ALA A 92 18.03 1.69 -21.55
N GLU A 93 18.71 2.39 -20.64
CA GLU A 93 19.95 3.12 -20.93
C GLU A 93 21.19 2.57 -20.20
N GLY A 94 21.01 1.61 -19.26
CA GLY A 94 22.08 1.07 -18.45
C GLY A 94 22.69 2.11 -17.48
N THR A 95 21.95 3.18 -17.19
CA THR A 95 22.40 4.23 -16.29
C THR A 95 22.24 3.79 -14.82
N ARG A 96 23.27 4.03 -14.01
CA ARG A 96 23.22 3.74 -12.57
C ARG A 96 22.31 4.75 -11.87
N ARG A 97 21.39 4.24 -11.04
CA ARG A 97 20.47 5.03 -10.23
C ARG A 97 20.58 4.60 -8.76
N ALA A 98 19.91 5.32 -7.87
CA ALA A 98 19.87 4.98 -6.46
C ALA A 98 19.17 3.65 -6.20
N ASP A 99 19.51 2.96 -5.13
CA ASP A 99 18.74 1.86 -4.56
C ASP A 99 17.56 2.46 -3.79
N ARG A 100 16.44 2.63 -4.47
CA ARG A 100 15.23 3.27 -3.93
C ARG A 100 14.60 2.49 -2.79
N LEU A 101 14.68 1.15 -2.81
CA LEU A 101 14.15 0.32 -1.74
C LEU A 101 15.01 0.38 -0.48
N GLY A 102 16.32 0.36 -0.62
CA GLY A 102 17.25 0.57 0.50
C GLY A 102 17.15 2.00 1.08
N LEU A 103 16.87 3.01 0.23
CA LEU A 103 16.59 4.37 0.69
C LEU A 103 15.29 4.45 1.49
N LEU A 104 14.23 3.77 1.03
CA LEU A 104 12.94 3.74 1.72
C LEU A 104 13.05 3.05 3.08
N GLU A 105 13.74 1.90 3.16
CA GLU A 105 14.02 1.24 4.44
C GLU A 105 14.80 2.17 5.40
N SER A 106 15.85 2.81 4.90
CA SER A 106 16.65 3.74 5.70
C SER A 106 15.88 4.97 6.14
N TYR A 107 14.91 5.45 5.34
CA TYR A 107 13.99 6.53 5.68
C TYR A 107 13.09 6.13 6.85
N VAL A 108 12.50 4.94 6.82
CA VAL A 108 11.68 4.45 7.94
C VAL A 108 12.53 4.29 9.19
N ARG A 109 13.71 3.66 9.08
CA ARG A 109 14.66 3.49 10.20
C ARG A 109 15.06 4.82 10.85
N ALA A 110 15.07 5.91 10.09
CA ALA A 110 15.42 7.25 10.57
C ALA A 110 14.23 8.05 11.14
N GLY A 111 13.02 7.48 11.19
CA GLY A 111 11.86 8.11 11.81
C GLY A 111 10.67 8.35 10.88
N GLY A 112 10.78 8.03 9.59
CA GLY A 112 9.67 8.13 8.64
C GLY A 112 8.61 7.04 8.81
N GLY A 113 7.44 7.25 8.23
CA GLY A 113 6.34 6.29 8.20
C GLY A 113 6.24 5.53 6.88
N LEU A 114 5.91 4.24 6.92
CA LEU A 114 5.66 3.42 5.73
C LEU A 114 4.34 2.68 5.88
N LEU A 115 3.47 2.78 4.86
CA LEU A 115 2.28 1.96 4.72
C LEU A 115 2.36 1.18 3.41
N MET A 116 2.12 -0.12 3.45
CA MET A 116 1.80 -0.90 2.25
C MET A 116 0.34 -1.34 2.30
N ILE A 117 -0.41 -0.98 1.27
CA ILE A 117 -1.81 -1.36 1.04
C ILE A 117 -1.83 -2.51 0.05
N GLY A 118 -2.68 -3.50 0.27
CA GLY A 118 -2.85 -4.70 -0.54
C GLY A 118 -3.31 -4.42 -1.97
N GLY A 119 -3.29 -5.45 -2.76
CA GLY A 119 -3.62 -5.42 -4.17
C GLY A 119 -2.84 -6.49 -4.94
N TYR A 120 -3.08 -6.58 -6.24
CA TYR A 120 -2.42 -7.59 -7.08
C TYR A 120 -0.90 -7.40 -7.20
N LEU A 121 -0.41 -6.16 -7.04
CA LEU A 121 1.02 -5.85 -7.11
C LEU A 121 1.56 -5.26 -5.79
N SER A 122 0.97 -5.64 -4.65
CA SER A 122 1.50 -5.39 -3.31
C SER A 122 2.04 -6.66 -2.69
N PHE A 123 2.87 -6.56 -1.66
CA PHE A 123 3.46 -7.67 -0.92
C PHE A 123 4.16 -8.68 -1.84
N GLN A 124 3.67 -9.91 -1.98
CA GLN A 124 4.17 -10.85 -2.97
C GLN A 124 3.31 -10.86 -4.24
N GLY A 125 2.00 -10.69 -4.10
CA GLY A 125 1.03 -10.40 -5.15
C GLY A 125 0.73 -11.56 -6.10
N ILE A 126 -0.01 -11.22 -7.15
CA ILE A 126 -0.45 -12.17 -8.18
C ILE A 126 0.74 -12.92 -8.79
N GLU A 127 0.71 -14.25 -8.75
CA GLU A 127 1.79 -15.12 -9.25
C GLU A 127 3.17 -14.77 -8.66
N GLY A 128 3.22 -14.10 -7.50
CA GLY A 128 4.45 -13.60 -6.88
C GLY A 128 5.10 -12.43 -7.63
N LYS A 129 4.35 -11.69 -8.44
CA LYS A 129 4.89 -10.64 -9.33
C LYS A 129 5.19 -9.31 -8.64
N ALA A 130 4.53 -9.01 -7.52
CA ALA A 130 4.87 -7.83 -6.73
C ALA A 130 6.28 -7.94 -6.15
N ASN A 131 6.67 -9.15 -5.68
CA ASN A 131 8.05 -9.58 -5.42
C ASN A 131 8.79 -8.75 -4.34
N TYR A 132 8.12 -8.33 -3.29
CA TYR A 132 8.77 -7.62 -2.18
C TYR A 132 9.44 -8.54 -1.16
N ALA A 133 9.14 -9.86 -1.18
CA ALA A 133 9.72 -10.81 -0.25
C ALA A 133 11.26 -10.90 -0.38
N GLY A 134 12.01 -10.67 0.72
CA GLY A 134 13.47 -10.64 0.77
C GLY A 134 14.10 -9.32 0.35
N THR A 135 13.31 -8.24 0.32
CA THR A 135 13.79 -6.90 -0.03
C THR A 135 13.90 -6.01 1.21
N PRO A 136 14.61 -4.86 1.13
CA PRO A 136 14.62 -3.88 2.21
C PRO A 136 13.23 -3.36 2.61
N VAL A 137 12.25 -3.39 1.69
CA VAL A 137 10.86 -2.99 2.02
C VAL A 137 10.21 -4.02 2.94
N GLU A 138 10.38 -5.34 2.70
CA GLU A 138 9.90 -6.36 3.66
C GLU A 138 10.55 -6.17 5.04
N GLU A 139 11.86 -5.84 5.08
CA GLU A 139 12.55 -5.60 6.36
C GLU A 139 11.97 -4.40 7.14
N ALA A 140 11.40 -3.42 6.44
CA ALA A 140 10.77 -2.26 7.05
C ALA A 140 9.31 -2.48 7.43
N LEU A 141 8.61 -3.45 6.84
CA LEU A 141 7.21 -3.75 7.14
C LEU A 141 7.07 -4.54 8.47
N PRO A 142 5.92 -4.47 9.14
CA PRO A 142 5.67 -5.17 10.40
C PRO A 142 5.22 -6.63 10.18
N VAL A 143 5.59 -7.21 9.03
CA VAL A 143 5.09 -8.52 8.59
C VAL A 143 6.12 -9.29 7.76
N THR A 144 6.13 -10.59 7.91
CA THR A 144 6.88 -11.52 7.06
C THR A 144 6.02 -11.96 5.88
N LEU A 145 6.54 -11.76 4.64
CA LEU A 145 5.83 -12.03 3.41
C LEU A 145 5.95 -13.49 2.96
N GLN A 146 4.96 -13.96 2.23
CA GLN A 146 5.03 -15.27 1.58
C GLN A 146 5.99 -15.22 0.38
N ARG A 147 6.51 -16.38 -0.04
CA ARG A 147 7.45 -16.50 -1.17
C ARG A 147 6.78 -16.94 -2.48
N HIS A 148 5.47 -16.93 -2.52
CA HIS A 148 4.64 -17.33 -3.66
C HIS A 148 3.40 -16.44 -3.72
N ASP A 149 2.52 -16.66 -4.69
CA ASP A 149 1.23 -15.95 -4.79
C ASP A 149 0.51 -15.97 -3.42
N ASP A 150 0.29 -14.80 -2.86
CA ASP A 150 -0.25 -14.60 -1.51
C ASP A 150 -1.71 -14.16 -1.49
N ARG A 151 -2.34 -14.07 -2.67
CA ARG A 151 -3.73 -13.64 -2.79
C ARG A 151 -4.71 -14.64 -2.20
N VAL A 152 -5.72 -14.09 -1.56
CA VAL A 152 -6.94 -14.82 -1.16
C VAL A 152 -8.13 -14.12 -1.79
N GLU A 153 -8.80 -14.79 -2.72
CA GLU A 153 -10.01 -14.27 -3.35
C GLU A 153 -11.25 -14.71 -2.56
N ARG A 154 -12.09 -13.77 -2.19
CA ARG A 154 -13.31 -14.00 -1.40
C ARG A 154 -14.52 -13.38 -2.08
N PRO A 155 -14.95 -13.90 -3.23
CA PRO A 155 -16.09 -13.34 -3.99
C PRO A 155 -17.43 -13.43 -3.24
N ASP A 156 -17.49 -14.19 -2.15
CA ASP A 156 -18.60 -14.31 -1.21
C ASP A 156 -18.50 -13.30 -0.05
N GLY A 157 -17.44 -12.52 0.01
CA GLY A 157 -17.17 -11.56 1.08
C GLY A 157 -16.57 -12.17 2.34
N VAL A 158 -15.77 -11.41 3.05
CA VAL A 158 -15.28 -11.72 4.40
C VAL A 158 -15.27 -10.43 5.23
N VAL A 159 -15.92 -10.47 6.39
CA VAL A 159 -15.99 -9.33 7.33
C VAL A 159 -14.73 -9.32 8.18
N ALA A 160 -14.16 -8.14 8.40
CA ALA A 160 -13.04 -7.99 9.32
C ALA A 160 -13.49 -7.91 10.78
N GLU A 161 -12.61 -8.29 11.67
CA GLU A 161 -12.77 -8.14 13.11
C GLU A 161 -11.65 -7.27 13.68
N THR A 162 -11.98 -6.27 14.50
CA THR A 162 -10.99 -5.51 15.28
C THR A 162 -10.40 -6.42 16.37
N VAL A 163 -9.07 -6.54 16.39
CA VAL A 163 -8.31 -7.34 17.37
C VAL A 163 -7.87 -6.48 18.55
N ASP A 164 -7.37 -5.29 18.29
CA ASP A 164 -6.99 -4.29 19.29
C ASP A 164 -7.78 -3.00 19.07
N GLY A 165 -8.83 -2.82 19.84
CA GLY A 165 -9.70 -1.64 19.79
C GLY A 165 -9.22 -0.47 20.64
N ASP A 166 -8.17 -0.64 21.44
CA ASP A 166 -7.60 0.42 22.29
C ASP A 166 -6.43 1.16 21.59
N HIS A 167 -6.00 0.66 20.41
CA HIS A 167 -4.92 1.27 19.65
C HIS A 167 -5.40 2.58 18.96
N PRO A 168 -4.60 3.66 18.91
CA PRO A 168 -5.00 4.95 18.33
C PRO A 168 -5.54 4.87 16.88
N VAL A 169 -5.14 3.88 16.11
CA VAL A 169 -5.61 3.67 14.73
C VAL A 169 -7.04 3.12 14.70
N THR A 170 -7.44 2.32 15.69
CA THR A 170 -8.71 1.56 15.71
C THR A 170 -9.66 2.02 16.81
N GLU A 171 -9.23 2.85 17.77
CA GLU A 171 -10.06 3.27 18.93
C GLU A 171 -11.34 4.01 18.55
N ALA A 172 -11.36 4.66 17.37
CA ALA A 172 -12.52 5.37 16.85
C ALA A 172 -13.42 4.50 15.94
N ILE A 173 -13.06 3.22 15.74
CA ILE A 173 -13.83 2.29 14.91
C ILE A 173 -14.72 1.47 15.84
N ASP A 174 -15.95 1.93 16.05
CA ASP A 174 -16.93 1.35 16.98
C ASP A 174 -18.05 0.58 16.27
N GLU A 175 -17.98 0.45 14.94
CA GLU A 175 -18.94 -0.26 14.11
C GLU A 175 -18.32 -1.53 13.48
N GLU A 176 -19.22 -2.37 12.96
CA GLU A 176 -18.82 -3.56 12.19
C GLU A 176 -18.16 -3.14 10.87
N TRP A 177 -17.04 -3.80 10.56
CA TRP A 177 -16.35 -3.59 9.28
C TRP A 177 -17.21 -4.11 8.13
N PRO A 178 -17.17 -3.46 6.96
CA PRO A 178 -17.79 -4.01 5.76
C PRO A 178 -17.05 -5.27 5.26
N ASP A 179 -17.69 -5.99 4.34
CA ASP A 179 -17.08 -7.12 3.66
C ASP A 179 -15.88 -6.69 2.81
N PHE A 180 -14.88 -7.57 2.72
CA PHE A 180 -13.78 -7.50 1.76
C PHE A 180 -13.88 -8.65 0.76
N LEU A 181 -13.46 -8.43 -0.50
CA LEU A 181 -13.58 -9.41 -1.58
C LEU A 181 -12.26 -10.16 -1.86
N GLY A 182 -11.21 -9.78 -1.18
CA GLY A 182 -9.90 -10.41 -1.26
C GLY A 182 -8.84 -9.70 -0.43
N TYR A 183 -7.68 -10.33 -0.30
CA TYR A 183 -6.55 -9.79 0.47
C TYR A 183 -5.25 -10.52 0.14
N ASN A 184 -4.12 -9.93 0.51
CA ASN A 184 -2.81 -10.58 0.51
C ASN A 184 -2.55 -11.23 1.87
N ARG A 185 -1.96 -12.42 1.88
CA ARG A 185 -1.64 -13.15 3.10
C ARG A 185 -0.20 -12.93 3.52
N PHE A 186 0.00 -12.56 4.77
CA PHE A 186 1.30 -12.41 5.42
C PHE A 186 1.23 -12.90 6.88
N THR A 187 2.35 -12.90 7.57
CA THR A 187 2.42 -13.22 9.01
C THR A 187 2.89 -11.99 9.77
N VAL A 188 2.20 -11.62 10.84
CA VAL A 188 2.60 -10.51 11.71
C VAL A 188 3.88 -10.88 12.47
N ASP A 189 4.84 -9.99 12.52
CA ASP A 189 6.11 -10.20 13.20
C ASP A 189 5.94 -10.14 14.75
N ASP A 190 6.86 -10.75 15.49
CA ASP A 190 6.76 -10.90 16.95
C ASP A 190 6.73 -9.55 17.71
N ASP A 191 7.30 -8.50 17.15
CA ASP A 191 7.37 -7.14 17.72
C ASP A 191 6.32 -6.17 17.15
N ALA A 192 5.47 -6.67 16.27
CA ALA A 192 4.36 -5.94 15.67
C ALA A 192 3.03 -6.22 16.37
N THR A 193 2.04 -5.38 16.12
CA THR A 193 0.69 -5.47 16.66
C THR A 193 -0.32 -5.71 15.54
N GLU A 194 -1.11 -6.77 15.66
CA GLU A 194 -2.26 -7.02 14.80
C GLU A 194 -3.45 -6.18 15.30
N LEU A 195 -3.99 -5.31 14.47
CA LEU A 195 -5.11 -4.43 14.82
C LEU A 195 -6.46 -4.95 14.32
N ALA A 196 -6.48 -5.62 13.18
CA ALA A 196 -7.68 -6.23 12.61
C ALA A 196 -7.33 -7.48 11.80
N ARG A 197 -8.29 -8.39 11.62
CA ARG A 197 -8.14 -9.65 10.89
C ARG A 197 -9.34 -9.98 10.03
N LEU A 198 -9.11 -10.85 9.05
CA LEU A 198 -10.11 -11.49 8.18
C LEU A 198 -10.07 -13.00 8.43
N ASP A 199 -11.11 -13.55 9.05
CA ASP A 199 -11.09 -14.93 9.57
C ASP A 199 -9.84 -15.17 10.47
N GLU A 200 -8.87 -15.97 10.01
CA GLU A 200 -7.63 -16.28 10.73
C GLU A 200 -6.40 -15.50 10.21
N ASP A 201 -6.56 -14.72 9.12
CA ASP A 201 -5.49 -13.99 8.48
C ASP A 201 -5.49 -12.50 8.91
N PRO A 202 -4.33 -11.87 9.15
CA PRO A 202 -4.28 -10.46 9.49
C PRO A 202 -4.78 -9.56 8.36
N LEU A 203 -5.59 -8.53 8.70
CA LEU A 203 -5.96 -7.44 7.79
C LEU A 203 -5.07 -6.23 7.98
N LEU A 204 -4.85 -5.82 9.21
CA LEU A 204 -4.07 -4.63 9.55
C LEU A 204 -3.08 -4.96 10.65
N ALA A 205 -1.81 -4.76 10.35
CA ALA A 205 -0.72 -4.87 11.30
C ALA A 205 0.12 -3.58 11.31
N VAL A 206 0.62 -3.20 12.48
CA VAL A 206 1.47 -2.03 12.69
C VAL A 206 2.67 -2.39 13.55
N GLY A 207 3.79 -1.71 13.36
CA GLY A 207 4.98 -1.97 14.16
C GLY A 207 6.04 -0.88 14.04
N PRO A 208 7.05 -0.91 14.93
CA PRO A 208 8.21 -0.05 14.85
C PRO A 208 9.22 -0.55 13.83
N HIS A 209 9.98 0.36 13.21
CA HIS A 209 11.20 0.03 12.47
C HIS A 209 12.26 1.11 12.70
N GLY A 210 13.28 0.80 13.52
CA GLY A 210 14.24 1.81 13.98
C GLY A 210 13.58 2.90 14.81
N GLU A 211 13.68 4.15 14.37
CA GLU A 211 13.01 5.31 15.01
C GLU A 211 11.61 5.57 14.40
N GLY A 212 11.28 4.93 13.27
CA GLY A 212 10.03 5.12 12.55
C GLY A 212 9.01 4.00 12.81
N ARG A 213 7.95 4.03 12.02
CA ARG A 213 6.81 3.12 12.14
C ARG A 213 6.39 2.60 10.78
N SER A 214 5.84 1.41 10.75
CA SER A 214 5.31 0.84 9.52
C SER A 214 3.97 0.14 9.73
N ALA A 215 3.22 0.00 8.65
CA ALA A 215 1.95 -0.69 8.63
C ALA A 215 1.77 -1.51 7.36
N ALA A 216 1.01 -2.59 7.48
CA ALA A 216 0.56 -3.44 6.40
C ALA A 216 -0.96 -3.58 6.48
N PHE A 217 -1.66 -3.15 5.43
CA PHE A 217 -3.10 -3.35 5.26
C PHE A 217 -3.30 -4.37 4.14
N ALA A 218 -3.82 -5.54 4.45
CA ALA A 218 -3.82 -6.71 3.57
C ALA A 218 -4.75 -6.58 2.35
N SER A 219 -5.83 -5.79 2.44
CA SER A 219 -6.80 -5.63 1.36
C SER A 219 -6.57 -4.33 0.58
N ASP A 220 -7.45 -4.06 -0.38
CA ASP A 220 -7.38 -2.89 -1.25
C ASP A 220 -8.05 -1.67 -0.60
N CYS A 221 -7.61 -0.48 -0.99
CA CYS A 221 -8.21 0.78 -0.56
C CYS A 221 -9.30 1.31 -1.51
N ALA A 222 -9.52 0.63 -2.63
CA ALA A 222 -10.40 1.04 -3.71
C ALA A 222 -11.29 -0.12 -4.17
N PRO A 223 -12.35 0.15 -4.97
CA PRO A 223 -13.22 -0.88 -5.52
C PRO A 223 -12.49 -1.88 -6.42
N HIS A 224 -12.09 -2.94 -5.83
CA HIS A 224 -11.56 -4.20 -6.32
C HIS A 224 -11.75 -5.22 -5.19
N TRP A 225 -10.79 -5.35 -4.24
CA TRP A 225 -10.98 -6.10 -3.01
C TRP A 225 -11.67 -5.30 -1.89
N GLY A 226 -11.48 -3.95 -1.88
CA GLY A 226 -12.23 -3.05 -1.02
C GLY A 226 -13.51 -2.59 -1.74
N PRO A 227 -14.68 -3.21 -1.53
CA PRO A 227 -15.90 -2.93 -2.29
C PRO A 227 -16.42 -1.51 -2.02
N THR A 228 -17.48 -1.13 -2.77
CA THR A 228 -18.13 0.18 -2.61
C THR A 228 -18.56 0.44 -1.17
N GLU A 229 -19.06 -0.59 -0.49
CA GLU A 229 -19.47 -0.53 0.91
C GLU A 229 -18.31 -0.16 1.84
N PHE A 230 -17.07 -0.56 1.52
CA PHE A 230 -15.88 -0.17 2.28
C PHE A 230 -15.49 1.29 2.03
N VAL A 231 -15.44 1.74 0.78
CA VAL A 231 -15.07 3.13 0.48
C VAL A 231 -16.16 4.15 0.88
N GLU A 232 -17.40 3.71 1.02
CA GLU A 232 -18.55 4.51 1.51
C GLU A 232 -18.79 4.34 3.02
N TRP A 233 -18.02 3.49 3.71
CA TRP A 233 -18.13 3.26 5.15
C TRP A 233 -17.80 4.52 5.94
N GLU A 234 -18.59 4.84 6.96
CA GLU A 234 -18.41 6.11 7.69
C GLU A 234 -17.06 6.22 8.41
N HIS A 235 -16.43 5.09 8.77
CA HIS A 235 -15.11 5.06 9.38
C HIS A 235 -13.95 4.99 8.36
N TYR A 236 -14.21 4.90 7.06
CA TYR A 236 -13.16 4.86 6.04
C TYR A 236 -12.20 6.07 6.13
N PRO A 237 -12.68 7.33 6.22
CA PRO A 237 -11.78 8.48 6.38
C PRO A 237 -11.01 8.44 7.70
N THR A 238 -11.67 8.04 8.79
CA THR A 238 -11.05 7.95 10.12
C THR A 238 -9.94 6.91 10.15
N LEU A 239 -10.16 5.73 9.56
CA LEU A 239 -9.18 4.66 9.48
C LEU A 239 -7.88 5.15 8.83
N TRP A 240 -7.98 5.73 7.61
CA TRP A 240 -6.80 6.16 6.87
C TRP A 240 -6.10 7.36 7.53
N ALA A 241 -6.86 8.32 8.04
CA ALA A 241 -6.30 9.47 8.74
C ALA A 241 -5.58 9.07 10.02
N SER A 242 -6.21 8.26 10.89
CA SER A 242 -5.58 7.77 12.12
C SER A 242 -4.33 6.94 11.84
N LEU A 243 -4.37 6.10 10.79
CA LEU A 243 -3.22 5.28 10.40
C LEU A 243 -2.04 6.13 9.93
N VAL A 244 -2.28 7.12 9.06
CA VAL A 244 -1.23 8.00 8.54
C VAL A 244 -0.67 8.91 9.64
N ARG A 245 -1.51 9.46 10.54
CA ARG A 245 -1.04 10.26 11.68
C ARG A 245 -0.22 9.43 12.65
N TRP A 246 -0.67 8.21 12.97
CA TRP A 246 0.11 7.32 13.81
C TRP A 246 1.47 7.00 13.19
N LEU A 247 1.53 6.75 11.88
CA LEU A 247 2.79 6.52 11.16
C LEU A 247 3.71 7.76 11.16
N ALA A 248 3.14 8.97 11.12
CA ALA A 248 3.87 10.23 11.23
C ALA A 248 4.36 10.54 12.66
N GLY A 249 4.00 9.72 13.66
CA GLY A 249 4.45 9.88 15.04
C GLY A 249 3.54 10.74 15.91
N GLU A 250 2.34 11.09 15.46
CA GLU A 250 1.32 11.81 16.23
C GLU A 250 0.49 10.91 17.17
#